data_5a7ac001ad3c1ab358b0ff5793a6c847
#
_entry.id   5a7ac001ad3c1ab358b0ff5793a6c847
#
_cell.length_a   1.000
_cell.length_b   1.000
_cell.length_c   1.000
_cell.angle_alpha   90.00
_cell.angle_beta   90.00
_cell.angle_gamma   90.00
#
_symmetry.space_group_name_H-M   'P 1'
#
loop_
_entity.id
_entity.type
_entity.pdbx_description
1 polymer ?
#
loop_
_entity_poly.entity_id
_entity_poly.type
_entity_poly.pdbx_seq_one_letter_code
_entity_poly.pdbx_strand_id
1 'polypeptide(L)'
;MSTEKDTNVPMRILEGQAGNLRVLIYLSTIGETNFQGIVEGLPLTGRSLYGVIDKLKGLDLIKTRIDKSSYPQKIMVSLTERGKKVAKRLKEIEEILEERDK
;
A
#
# COMPACT_ATOMS: atom_id res chain seq x y z
N MET A 1 -29.74 -5.99 -9.30
CA MET A 1 -28.35 -5.69 -9.01
C MET A 1 -27.72 -6.82 -8.21
N SER A 2 -26.67 -7.35 -8.72
CA SER A 2 -26.02 -8.48 -8.07
C SER A 2 -24.97 -8.00 -7.07
N THR A 3 -25.00 -8.54 -5.86
CA THR A 3 -23.97 -8.23 -4.87
C THR A 3 -22.64 -8.84 -5.26
N GLU A 4 -22.65 -9.80 -6.16
CA GLU A 4 -21.39 -10.40 -6.62
C GLU A 4 -20.48 -9.38 -7.28
N LYS A 5 -21.04 -8.39 -7.93
CA LYS A 5 -20.24 -7.37 -8.57
C LYS A 5 -19.46 -6.57 -7.55
N ASP A 6 -20.00 -6.39 -6.37
CA ASP A 6 -19.35 -5.61 -5.32
C ASP A 6 -18.08 -6.29 -4.82
N THR A 7 -18.08 -7.63 -4.79
CA THR A 7 -16.92 -8.35 -4.28
C THR A 7 -15.73 -8.27 -5.22
N ASN A 8 -15.97 -7.94 -6.50
CA ASN A 8 -14.92 -7.86 -7.50
C ASN A 8 -14.50 -6.44 -7.82
N VAL A 9 -15.13 -5.45 -7.18
CA VAL A 9 -14.77 -4.06 -7.40
C VAL A 9 -13.41 -3.80 -6.77
N PRO A 10 -12.45 -3.22 -7.52
CA PRO A 10 -11.12 -2.97 -6.98
C PRO A 10 -11.10 -2.19 -5.68
N MET A 11 -12.00 -1.23 -5.52
CA MET A 11 -12.08 -0.47 -4.28
C MET A 11 -12.39 -1.36 -3.09
N ARG A 12 -13.22 -2.38 -3.29
CA ARG A 12 -13.57 -3.32 -2.25
C ARG A 12 -12.33 -4.10 -1.78
N ILE A 13 -11.51 -4.50 -2.75
CA ILE A 13 -10.27 -5.18 -2.42
C ILE A 13 -9.36 -4.26 -1.62
N LEU A 14 -9.29 -3.00 -2.04
CA LEU A 14 -8.45 -2.01 -1.38
C LEU A 14 -8.89 -1.79 0.07
N GLU A 15 -10.19 -1.80 0.33
CA GLU A 15 -10.72 -1.63 1.68
C GLU A 15 -10.52 -2.86 2.56
N GLY A 16 -10.42 -4.02 1.95
CA GLY A 16 -10.62 -5.26 2.66
C GLY A 16 -9.49 -5.70 3.57
N GLN A 17 -8.39 -4.98 3.56
CA GLN A 17 -7.22 -5.34 4.36
C GLN A 17 -6.75 -4.13 5.12
N ALA A 18 -6.66 -4.26 6.44
CA ALA A 18 -6.16 -3.15 7.26
C ALA A 18 -4.74 -2.82 6.82
N GLY A 19 -4.49 -1.54 6.65
CA GLY A 19 -3.17 -1.07 6.28
C GLY A 19 -2.94 -0.84 4.81
N ASN A 20 -3.85 -1.29 3.94
CA ASN A 20 -3.68 -1.10 2.50
C ASN A 20 -3.42 0.35 2.13
N LEU A 21 -4.27 1.24 2.62
CA LEU A 21 -4.16 2.65 2.27
C LEU A 21 -2.93 3.29 2.88
N ARG A 22 -2.60 2.91 4.11
CA ARG A 22 -1.44 3.46 4.79
C ARG A 22 -0.14 3.09 4.11
N VAL A 23 -0.04 1.85 3.62
CA VAL A 23 1.16 1.43 2.92
C VAL A 23 1.34 2.23 1.64
N LEU A 24 0.25 2.48 0.91
CA LEU A 24 0.34 3.26 -0.31
C LEU A 24 0.82 4.68 -0.03
N ILE A 25 0.26 5.31 0.98
CA ILE A 25 0.66 6.67 1.35
C ILE A 25 2.11 6.69 1.83
N TYR A 26 2.48 5.71 2.65
CA TYR A 26 3.83 5.62 3.18
C TYR A 26 4.86 5.49 2.06
N LEU A 27 4.61 4.58 1.11
CA LEU A 27 5.53 4.40 -0.01
C LEU A 27 5.62 5.63 -0.90
N SER A 28 4.52 6.36 -1.01
CA SER A 28 4.52 7.59 -1.79
C SER A 28 5.42 8.64 -1.13
N THR A 29 5.54 8.59 0.19
CA THR A 29 6.33 9.56 0.93
C THR A 29 7.82 9.20 0.94
N ILE A 30 8.14 7.93 1.20
CA ILE A 30 9.54 7.54 1.38
C ILE A 30 10.17 6.91 0.14
N GLY A 31 9.36 6.52 -0.85
CA GLY A 31 9.86 5.84 -2.03
C GLY A 31 10.04 4.36 -1.77
N GLU A 32 11.05 3.76 -2.40
CA GLU A 32 11.31 2.33 -2.26
C GLU A 32 11.87 2.00 -0.88
N THR A 33 11.39 0.90 -0.30
CA THR A 33 11.92 0.41 0.96
C THR A 33 11.75 -1.10 0.99
N ASN A 34 12.22 -1.75 2.07
CA ASN A 34 12.05 -3.19 2.22
C ASN A 34 10.95 -3.48 3.25
N PHE A 35 10.65 -4.78 3.42
CA PHE A 35 9.61 -5.19 4.37
C PHE A 35 9.86 -4.66 5.78
N GLN A 36 11.10 -4.79 6.24
CA GLN A 36 11.42 -4.34 7.59
C GLN A 36 11.17 -2.85 7.74
N GLY A 37 11.53 -2.08 6.71
CA GLY A 37 11.29 -0.64 6.75
C GLY A 37 9.82 -0.29 6.89
N ILE A 38 8.95 -1.04 6.22
CA ILE A 38 7.51 -0.78 6.32
C ILE A 38 7.00 -1.14 7.71
N VAL A 39 7.42 -2.30 8.21
CA VAL A 39 7.00 -2.73 9.55
C VAL A 39 7.43 -1.74 10.61
N GLU A 40 8.65 -1.20 10.47
CA GLU A 40 9.14 -0.23 11.44
C GLU A 40 8.48 1.13 11.30
N GLY A 41 8.05 1.47 10.09
CA GLY A 41 7.47 2.77 9.84
C GLY A 41 5.97 2.87 10.05
N LEU A 42 5.29 1.73 10.13
CA LEU A 42 3.84 1.70 10.25
C LEU A 42 3.44 0.74 11.35
N PRO A 43 2.27 0.95 11.97
CA PRO A 43 1.80 0.05 13.03
C PRO A 43 1.21 -1.23 12.43
N LEU A 44 2.04 -1.99 11.72
CA LEU A 44 1.64 -3.24 11.10
C LEU A 44 2.57 -4.35 11.56
N THR A 45 2.01 -5.55 11.74
CA THR A 45 2.85 -6.71 12.00
C THR A 45 3.35 -7.26 10.66
N GLY A 46 4.39 -8.08 10.71
CA GLY A 46 4.87 -8.72 9.50
C GLY A 46 3.80 -9.56 8.84
N ARG A 47 3.00 -10.26 9.64
CA ARG A 47 1.91 -11.07 9.10
C ARG A 47 0.89 -10.22 8.35
N SER A 48 0.48 -9.11 8.96
CA SER A 48 -0.46 -8.22 8.31
C SER A 48 0.11 -7.66 7.02
N LEU A 49 1.39 -7.35 7.04
CA LEU A 49 2.04 -6.77 5.86
C LEU A 49 2.03 -7.72 4.67
N TYR A 50 2.23 -9.03 4.90
CA TYR A 50 2.18 -9.96 3.80
C TYR A 50 0.83 -9.91 3.08
N GLY A 51 -0.25 -9.83 3.84
CA GLY A 51 -1.58 -9.73 3.26
C GLY A 51 -1.76 -8.44 2.48
N VAL A 52 -1.26 -7.34 3.02
CA VAL A 52 -1.33 -6.04 2.36
C VAL A 52 -0.56 -6.08 1.03
N ILE A 53 0.67 -6.59 1.07
CA ILE A 53 1.50 -6.66 -0.14
C ILE A 53 0.81 -7.49 -1.21
N ASP A 54 0.25 -8.64 -0.84
CA ASP A 54 -0.47 -9.49 -1.78
C ASP A 54 -1.61 -8.75 -2.47
N LYS A 55 -2.44 -8.06 -1.68
CA LYS A 55 -3.59 -7.36 -2.23
C LYS A 55 -3.17 -6.22 -3.14
N LEU A 56 -2.19 -5.46 -2.71
CA LEU A 56 -1.74 -4.31 -3.50
C LEU A 56 -1.04 -4.75 -4.79
N LYS A 57 -0.30 -5.84 -4.74
CA LYS A 57 0.29 -6.40 -5.96
C LYS A 57 -0.80 -6.88 -6.90
N GLY A 58 -1.83 -7.51 -6.37
CA GLY A 58 -2.96 -7.98 -7.18
C GLY A 58 -3.67 -6.86 -7.90
N LEU A 59 -3.67 -5.66 -7.31
CA LEU A 59 -4.25 -4.48 -7.95
C LEU A 59 -3.25 -3.72 -8.81
N ASP A 60 -2.03 -4.22 -8.92
CA ASP A 60 -0.96 -3.57 -9.70
C ASP A 60 -0.63 -2.18 -9.17
N LEU A 61 -0.66 -2.03 -7.85
CA LEU A 61 -0.35 -0.75 -7.22
C LEU A 61 1.06 -0.71 -6.67
N ILE A 62 1.64 -1.87 -6.38
CA ILE A 62 3.03 -1.97 -5.92
C ILE A 62 3.74 -3.04 -6.71
N LYS A 63 5.06 -2.96 -6.67
CA LYS A 63 5.93 -3.96 -7.25
C LYS A 63 7.02 -4.29 -6.26
N THR A 64 7.58 -5.49 -6.40
CA THR A 64 8.65 -5.93 -5.52
C THR A 64 9.83 -6.38 -6.36
N ARG A 65 11.01 -6.32 -5.76
CA ARG A 65 12.22 -6.86 -6.38
C ARG A 65 13.13 -7.36 -5.27
N ILE A 66 14.01 -8.27 -5.61
CA ILE A 66 14.98 -8.79 -4.65
C ILE A 66 16.28 -8.02 -4.83
N ASP A 67 16.76 -7.45 -3.73
CA ASP A 67 18.04 -6.77 -3.71
C ASP A 67 19.11 -7.78 -3.30
N LYS A 68 19.88 -8.23 -4.29
CA LYS A 68 20.90 -9.22 -4.07
C LYS A 68 22.24 -8.64 -3.63
N SER A 69 22.32 -7.32 -3.60
CA SER A 69 23.56 -6.66 -3.22
C SER A 69 23.78 -6.66 -1.71
N SER A 70 22.73 -6.93 -0.93
CA SER A 70 22.87 -7.01 0.52
C SER A 70 22.75 -8.46 0.98
N TYR A 71 23.25 -8.71 2.17
CA TYR A 71 23.21 -10.03 2.75
C TYR A 71 22.75 -9.90 4.20
N PRO A 72 21.63 -10.54 4.59
CA PRO A 72 20.76 -11.36 3.71
C PRO A 72 20.07 -10.51 2.66
N GLN A 73 19.60 -11.17 1.60
CA GLN A 73 18.88 -10.49 0.54
C GLN A 73 17.62 -9.85 1.08
N LYS A 74 17.25 -8.73 0.47
CA LYS A 74 16.07 -7.98 0.90
C LYS A 74 15.04 -7.91 -0.22
N ILE A 75 13.78 -7.93 0.17
CA ILE A 75 12.68 -7.73 -0.78
C ILE A 75 12.32 -6.25 -0.73
N MET A 76 12.55 -5.57 -1.85
CA MET A 76 12.26 -4.14 -1.95
C MET A 76 10.86 -3.96 -2.50
N VAL A 77 10.18 -2.96 -1.99
CA VAL A 77 8.79 -2.66 -2.32
C VAL A 77 8.70 -1.21 -2.77
N SER A 78 8.02 -0.97 -3.87
CA SER A 78 7.82 0.39 -4.37
C SER A 78 6.49 0.47 -5.08
N LEU A 79 6.03 1.70 -5.35
CA LEU A 79 4.79 1.92 -6.06
C LEU A 79 5.00 1.75 -7.57
N THR A 80 3.99 1.19 -8.23
CA THR A 80 3.92 1.26 -9.69
C THR A 80 3.46 2.66 -10.07
N GLU A 81 3.46 2.97 -11.37
CA GLU A 81 2.90 4.25 -11.81
C GLU A 81 1.43 4.36 -11.42
N ARG A 82 0.71 3.26 -11.53
CA ARG A 82 -0.69 3.20 -11.11
C ARG A 82 -0.80 3.47 -9.62
N GLY A 83 0.09 2.86 -8.84
CA GLY A 83 0.10 3.06 -7.39
C GLY A 83 0.39 4.50 -7.01
N LYS A 84 1.27 5.16 -7.77
CA LYS A 84 1.57 6.57 -7.51
C LYS A 84 0.34 7.44 -7.70
N LYS A 85 -0.45 7.14 -8.75
CA LYS A 85 -1.68 7.90 -8.98
C LYS A 85 -2.67 7.71 -7.85
N VAL A 86 -2.84 6.47 -7.41
CA VAL A 86 -3.77 6.19 -6.32
C VAL A 86 -3.29 6.85 -5.03
N ALA A 87 -2.01 6.73 -4.73
CA ALA A 87 -1.47 7.32 -3.50
C ALA A 87 -1.62 8.83 -3.50
N LYS A 88 -1.45 9.47 -4.65
CA LYS A 88 -1.62 10.91 -4.74
C LYS A 88 -3.05 11.31 -4.35
N ARG A 89 -4.03 10.57 -4.87
CA ARG A 89 -5.42 10.86 -4.53
C ARG A 89 -5.73 10.59 -3.07
N LEU A 90 -5.13 9.54 -2.52
CA LEU A 90 -5.33 9.23 -1.12
C LEU A 90 -4.77 10.32 -0.22
N LYS A 91 -3.63 10.89 -0.59
CA LYS A 91 -3.07 11.99 0.19
C LYS A 91 -3.97 13.21 0.13
N GLU A 92 -4.60 13.46 -1.02
CA GLU A 92 -5.54 14.56 -1.14
C GLU A 92 -6.75 14.33 -0.24
N ILE A 93 -7.23 13.09 -0.19
CA ILE A 93 -8.34 12.75 0.70
C ILE A 93 -7.94 12.96 2.15
N GLU A 94 -6.74 12.52 2.50
CA GLU A 94 -6.26 12.66 3.87
C GLU A 94 -6.19 14.14 4.27
N GLU A 95 -5.73 14.98 3.36
CA GLU A 95 -5.67 16.42 3.63
C GLU A 95 -7.05 16.99 3.87
N ILE A 96 -8.03 16.53 3.09
CA ILE A 96 -9.41 16.99 3.28
C ILE A 96 -9.93 16.58 4.65
N LEU A 97 -9.62 15.32 5.04
CA LEU A 97 -10.07 14.81 6.33
C LEU A 97 -9.42 15.55 7.50
N GLU A 98 -8.23 16.08 7.28
CA GLU A 98 -7.52 16.83 8.30
C GLU A 98 -7.98 18.26 8.38
N GLU A 99 -8.67 18.77 7.35
CA GLU A 99 -9.23 20.10 7.41
C GLU A 99 -10.31 20.14 8.47
N ARG A 100 -10.26 21.15 9.28
CA ARG A 100 -11.24 21.31 10.32
C ARG A 100 -11.75 22.71 10.30
N ASP A 101 -12.95 22.86 10.78
CA ASP A 101 -13.49 24.19 10.98
C ASP A 101 -12.61 24.88 12.01
N LYS A 102 -12.12 25.99 11.63
CA LYS A 102 -11.24 26.76 12.50
C LYS A 102 -12.00 27.88 13.13
#